data_beb331ba5e213be131decf3b59d31f88
#
_entry.id   beb331ba5e213be131decf3b59d31f88
#
_cell.length_a   1.000
_cell.length_b   1.000
_cell.length_c   1.000
_cell.angle_alpha   90.00
_cell.angle_beta   90.00
_cell.angle_gamma   90.00
#
_symmetry.space_group_name_H-M   'P 1'
#
loop_
_entity.id
_entity.type
_entity.pdbx_description
1 polymer ?
#
loop_
_entity_poly.entity_id
_entity_poly.type
_entity_poly.pdbx_seq_one_letter_code
_entity_poly.pdbx_strand_id
1 'polypeptide(L)'
;YGSDDEEIKFSYDDGYEKYSHKKTFEGVINNLERRYLETDSDWKREEISQYQSDTKCEVCKGYRLKEEALCVKINSLHISQVTEKSITEAQIWFKDLENNLTKRDLKIAEHILKEINERLNFLLNVGLDYLTLSRESGTLSGGEAQRIRLASQIGSGLTGVLYVLDEP
;
A
#
# COMPACT_ATOMS: atom_id res chain seq x y z
N TYR A 1 -23.62 2.98 -14.07
CA TYR A 1 -23.86 1.64 -14.63
C TYR A 1 -24.39 1.79 -16.04
N GLY A 2 -24.23 0.79 -16.87
CA GLY A 2 -24.73 0.75 -18.25
C GLY A 2 -26.22 0.35 -18.32
N SER A 3 -26.70 0.16 -19.58
CA SER A 3 -28.06 -0.34 -19.84
C SER A 3 -28.09 -1.85 -20.11
N ASP A 4 -26.98 -2.55 -19.84
CA ASP A 4 -26.76 -3.96 -20.17
C ASP A 4 -27.16 -4.25 -21.63
N ASP A 5 -28.12 -5.14 -21.89
CA ASP A 5 -28.61 -5.48 -23.23
C ASP A 5 -29.76 -4.58 -23.71
N GLU A 6 -30.23 -3.61 -22.89
CA GLU A 6 -31.30 -2.72 -23.26
C GLU A 6 -30.81 -1.61 -24.20
N GLU A 7 -31.41 -1.52 -25.39
CA GLU A 7 -31.11 -0.47 -26.33
C GLU A 7 -31.83 0.84 -25.97
N ILE A 8 -31.05 1.89 -25.74
CA ILE A 8 -31.56 3.23 -25.48
C ILE A 8 -31.54 4.04 -26.78
N LYS A 9 -32.60 4.79 -27.03
CA LYS A 9 -32.68 5.70 -28.17
C LYS A 9 -31.95 7.00 -27.85
N PHE A 10 -30.82 7.24 -28.53
CA PHE A 10 -30.10 8.50 -28.51
C PHE A 10 -30.62 9.38 -29.63
N SER A 11 -30.95 10.62 -29.31
CA SER A 11 -31.38 11.63 -30.28
C SER A 11 -30.45 12.83 -30.18
N TYR A 12 -29.90 13.23 -31.30
CA TYR A 12 -29.03 14.38 -31.46
C TYR A 12 -29.72 15.39 -32.38
N ASP A 13 -29.66 16.65 -32.02
CA ASP A 13 -30.17 17.78 -32.80
C ASP A 13 -29.01 18.78 -32.91
N ASP A 14 -28.46 18.93 -34.11
CA ASP A 14 -27.37 19.87 -34.40
C ASP A 14 -27.88 21.22 -34.94
N GLY A 15 -29.19 21.43 -34.92
CA GLY A 15 -29.85 22.62 -35.43
C GLY A 15 -30.18 22.58 -36.95
N TYR A 16 -29.68 21.63 -37.70
CA TYR A 16 -29.94 21.39 -39.10
C TYR A 16 -30.67 20.07 -39.34
N GLU A 17 -30.21 18.99 -38.69
CA GLU A 17 -30.77 17.66 -38.84
C GLU A 17 -30.93 16.97 -37.48
N LYS A 18 -31.96 16.11 -37.38
CA LYS A 18 -32.19 15.27 -36.20
C LYS A 18 -31.80 13.84 -36.48
N TYR A 19 -30.77 13.39 -35.77
CA TYR A 19 -30.33 12.02 -35.85
C TYR A 19 -30.83 11.24 -34.64
N SER A 20 -31.31 10.03 -34.88
CA SER A 20 -31.61 9.11 -33.80
C SER A 20 -31.11 7.72 -34.11
N HIS A 21 -30.44 7.10 -33.16
CA HIS A 21 -30.05 5.70 -33.26
C HIS A 21 -30.28 5.00 -31.93
N LYS A 22 -30.51 3.70 -32.01
CA LYS A 22 -30.61 2.84 -30.84
C LYS A 22 -29.27 2.15 -30.61
N LYS A 23 -28.80 2.20 -29.39
CA LYS A 23 -27.54 1.56 -28.95
C LYS A 23 -27.63 1.27 -27.46
N THR A 24 -26.94 0.22 -27.03
CA THR A 24 -26.73 -0.02 -25.61
C THR A 24 -25.82 1.07 -25.04
N PHE A 25 -26.09 1.50 -23.83
CA PHE A 25 -25.28 2.46 -23.11
C PHE A 25 -24.25 1.71 -22.26
N GLU A 26 -22.97 1.89 -22.56
CA GLU A 26 -21.87 1.23 -21.84
C GLU A 26 -21.85 1.59 -20.33
N GLY A 27 -22.32 2.77 -19.99
CA GLY A 27 -22.25 3.28 -18.62
C GLY A 27 -20.96 4.08 -18.37
N VAL A 28 -21.04 5.00 -17.41
CA VAL A 28 -19.91 5.88 -17.08
C VAL A 28 -18.79 5.09 -16.43
N ILE A 29 -19.12 4.19 -15.49
CA ILE A 29 -18.14 3.41 -14.75
C ILE A 29 -17.37 2.49 -15.70
N ASN A 30 -18.08 1.67 -16.50
CA ASN A 30 -17.47 0.75 -17.46
C ASN A 30 -16.62 1.50 -18.51
N ASN A 31 -17.09 2.66 -18.96
CA ASN A 31 -16.35 3.51 -19.90
C ASN A 31 -15.03 4.03 -19.30
N LEU A 32 -15.08 4.53 -18.06
CA LEU A 32 -13.89 5.02 -17.36
C LEU A 32 -12.90 3.89 -17.09
N GLU A 33 -13.39 2.73 -16.65
CA GLU A 33 -12.56 1.56 -16.39
C GLU A 33 -11.87 1.06 -17.66
N ARG A 34 -12.60 0.91 -18.75
CA ARG A 34 -12.03 0.54 -20.04
C ARG A 34 -10.98 1.56 -20.50
N ARG A 35 -11.28 2.86 -20.42
CA ARG A 35 -10.34 3.92 -20.80
C ARG A 35 -9.10 3.94 -19.93
N TYR A 36 -9.21 3.64 -18.63
CA TYR A 36 -8.09 3.53 -17.71
C TYR A 36 -7.14 2.39 -18.10
N LEU A 37 -7.70 1.24 -18.51
CA LEU A 37 -6.94 0.08 -18.92
C LEU A 37 -6.30 0.23 -20.32
N GLU A 38 -7.02 0.85 -21.27
CA GLU A 38 -6.60 0.97 -22.66
C GLU A 38 -5.65 2.15 -22.92
N THR A 39 -5.58 3.14 -22.02
CA THR A 39 -4.75 4.33 -22.27
C THR A 39 -3.26 4.06 -22.04
N ASP A 40 -2.43 4.48 -23.01
CA ASP A 40 -0.97 4.49 -22.88
C ASP A 40 -0.44 5.81 -22.24
N SER A 41 -1.31 6.79 -22.00
CA SER A 41 -0.94 8.09 -21.46
C SER A 41 -1.05 8.09 -19.94
N ASP A 42 0.07 8.26 -19.24
CA ASP A 42 0.12 8.35 -17.79
C ASP A 42 -0.73 9.53 -17.26
N TRP A 43 -0.72 10.67 -17.95
CA TRP A 43 -1.56 11.81 -17.59
C TRP A 43 -3.06 11.49 -17.63
N LYS A 44 -3.54 10.80 -18.68
CA LYS A 44 -4.95 10.40 -18.77
C LYS A 44 -5.32 9.37 -17.71
N ARG A 45 -4.39 8.48 -17.37
CA ARG A 45 -4.57 7.49 -16.31
C ARG A 45 -4.68 8.17 -14.95
N GLU A 46 -3.85 9.17 -14.69
CA GLU A 46 -3.91 9.98 -13.48
C GLU A 46 -5.21 10.79 -13.38
N GLU A 47 -5.66 11.39 -14.48
CA GLU A 47 -6.96 12.09 -14.54
C GLU A 47 -8.14 11.17 -14.18
N ILE A 48 -8.15 9.95 -14.72
CA ILE A 48 -9.22 8.98 -14.44
C ILE A 48 -9.12 8.46 -13.01
N SER A 49 -7.91 8.28 -12.48
CA SER A 49 -7.69 7.78 -11.11
C SER A 49 -8.28 8.68 -10.02
N GLN A 50 -8.50 9.97 -10.32
CA GLN A 50 -9.17 10.90 -9.39
C GLN A 50 -10.63 10.52 -9.09
N TYR A 51 -11.25 9.72 -9.96
CA TYR A 51 -12.61 9.21 -9.76
C TYR A 51 -12.64 7.82 -9.11
N GLN A 52 -11.47 7.27 -8.79
CA GLN A 52 -11.33 6.00 -8.07
C GLN A 52 -11.07 6.27 -6.59
N SER A 53 -11.61 5.42 -5.74
CA SER A 53 -11.31 5.42 -4.31
C SER A 53 -10.77 4.05 -3.90
N ASP A 54 -9.74 4.07 -3.06
CA ASP A 54 -9.21 2.83 -2.48
C ASP A 54 -10.20 2.28 -1.47
N THR A 55 -10.78 1.14 -1.80
CA THR A 55 -11.63 0.38 -0.88
C THR A 55 -10.91 -0.89 -0.43
N LYS A 56 -11.11 -1.24 0.85
CA LYS A 56 -10.56 -2.51 1.35
C LYS A 56 -11.20 -3.68 0.62
N CYS A 57 -10.36 -4.58 0.12
CA CYS A 57 -10.83 -5.81 -0.51
C CYS A 57 -11.72 -6.61 0.47
N GLU A 58 -12.93 -6.98 0.05
CA GLU A 58 -13.87 -7.71 0.89
C GLU A 58 -13.37 -9.11 1.27
N VAL A 59 -12.58 -9.74 0.40
CA VAL A 59 -12.03 -11.08 0.63
C VAL A 59 -10.89 -11.05 1.64
N CYS A 60 -9.86 -10.23 1.41
CA CYS A 60 -8.69 -10.18 2.31
C CYS A 60 -8.80 -9.09 3.38
N LYS A 61 -9.87 -8.30 3.42
CA LYS A 61 -10.13 -7.22 4.39
C LYS A 61 -8.98 -6.20 4.52
N GLY A 62 -8.21 -6.05 3.45
CA GLY A 62 -7.04 -5.19 3.41
C GLY A 62 -5.72 -5.85 3.84
N TYR A 63 -5.74 -7.11 4.27
CA TYR A 63 -4.53 -7.81 4.72
C TYR A 63 -3.60 -8.24 3.60
N ARG A 64 -4.05 -8.22 2.33
CA ARG A 64 -3.27 -8.60 1.13
C ARG A 64 -2.71 -10.02 1.16
N LEU A 65 -3.21 -10.86 2.05
CA LEU A 65 -2.83 -12.25 2.25
C LEU A 65 -4.06 -13.16 2.20
N LYS A 66 -3.85 -14.41 1.81
CA LYS A 66 -4.86 -15.44 1.88
C LYS A 66 -5.11 -15.83 3.34
N GLU A 67 -6.31 -16.35 3.63
CA GLU A 67 -6.72 -16.74 4.98
C GLU A 67 -5.79 -17.79 5.58
N GLU A 68 -5.33 -18.75 4.76
CA GLU A 68 -4.39 -19.79 5.19
C GLU A 68 -3.05 -19.20 5.68
N ALA A 69 -2.56 -18.13 5.06
CA ALA A 69 -1.35 -17.45 5.50
C ALA A 69 -1.53 -16.72 6.83
N LEU A 70 -2.74 -16.26 7.12
CA LEU A 70 -3.07 -15.60 8.39
C LEU A 70 -3.23 -16.59 9.56
N CYS A 71 -3.28 -17.91 9.28
CA CYS A 71 -3.28 -18.94 10.31
C CYS A 71 -1.91 -19.04 11.01
N VAL A 72 -0.83 -18.61 10.37
CA VAL A 72 0.50 -18.56 10.98
C VAL A 72 0.57 -17.41 11.98
N LYS A 73 0.74 -17.73 13.25
CA LYS A 73 0.78 -16.77 14.35
C LYS A 73 2.04 -16.93 15.18
N ILE A 74 2.60 -15.81 15.59
CA ILE A 74 3.69 -15.73 16.56
C ILE A 74 3.18 -14.88 17.73
N ASN A 75 3.28 -15.41 18.94
CA ASN A 75 2.72 -14.75 20.14
C ASN A 75 1.27 -14.27 19.90
N SER A 76 0.42 -15.18 19.39
CA SER A 76 -1.01 -14.99 19.10
C SER A 76 -1.36 -13.98 17.98
N LEU A 77 -0.40 -13.30 17.38
CA LEU A 77 -0.62 -12.35 16.29
C LEU A 77 -0.14 -12.91 14.95
N HIS A 78 -0.93 -12.67 13.88
CA HIS A 78 -0.48 -12.90 12.51
C HIS A 78 0.23 -11.67 11.95
N ILE A 79 0.97 -11.84 10.87
CA ILE A 79 1.85 -10.80 10.32
C ILE A 79 1.12 -9.48 10.05
N SER A 80 -0.10 -9.49 9.52
CA SER A 80 -0.84 -8.26 9.22
C SER A 80 -1.18 -7.45 10.48
N GLN A 81 -1.50 -8.12 11.60
CA GLN A 81 -1.74 -7.45 12.87
C GLN A 81 -0.47 -6.79 13.42
N VAL A 82 0.68 -7.41 13.17
CA VAL A 82 1.97 -6.84 13.58
C VAL A 82 2.33 -5.63 12.71
N THR A 83 2.07 -5.70 11.40
CA THR A 83 2.36 -4.59 10.48
C THR A 83 1.40 -3.40 10.64
N GLU A 84 0.21 -3.60 11.18
CA GLU A 84 -0.73 -2.52 11.51
C GLU A 84 -0.32 -1.71 12.75
N LYS A 85 0.59 -2.23 13.57
CA LYS A 85 1.13 -1.49 14.72
C LYS A 85 2.00 -0.32 14.26
N SER A 86 2.03 0.74 15.06
CA SER A 86 3.04 1.79 14.88
C SER A 86 4.45 1.21 15.03
N ILE A 87 5.45 1.89 14.47
CA ILE A 87 6.85 1.45 14.57
C ILE A 87 7.28 1.30 16.02
N THR A 88 6.83 2.21 16.90
CA THR A 88 7.06 2.10 18.35
C THR A 88 6.46 0.84 18.95
N GLU A 89 5.18 0.58 18.69
CA GLU A 89 4.49 -0.60 19.19
C GLU A 89 5.07 -1.90 18.62
N ALA A 90 5.42 -1.89 17.33
CA ALA A 90 6.08 -3.03 16.69
C ALA A 90 7.43 -3.33 17.35
N GLN A 91 8.24 -2.31 17.64
CA GLN A 91 9.52 -2.50 18.31
C GLN A 91 9.36 -3.11 19.70
N ILE A 92 8.41 -2.60 20.49
CA ILE A 92 8.09 -3.16 21.82
C ILE A 92 7.71 -4.63 21.69
N TRP A 93 6.84 -4.94 20.73
CA TRP A 93 6.38 -6.30 20.51
C TRP A 93 7.52 -7.24 20.06
N PHE A 94 8.42 -6.82 19.16
CA PHE A 94 9.56 -7.62 18.73
C PHE A 94 10.58 -7.85 19.86
N LYS A 95 10.80 -6.87 20.73
CA LYS A 95 11.65 -7.05 21.92
C LYS A 95 11.03 -8.02 22.93
N ASP A 96 9.72 -7.97 23.12
CA ASP A 96 9.03 -8.87 24.04
C ASP A 96 8.98 -10.32 23.52
N LEU A 97 9.12 -10.54 22.21
CA LEU A 97 9.20 -11.89 21.65
C LEU A 97 10.36 -12.71 22.23
N GLU A 98 11.47 -12.09 22.57
CA GLU A 98 12.62 -12.78 23.17
C GLU A 98 12.24 -13.49 24.47
N ASN A 99 11.27 -12.96 25.20
CA ASN A 99 10.77 -13.51 26.46
C ASN A 99 9.68 -14.59 26.25
N ASN A 100 9.02 -14.58 25.09
CA ASN A 100 7.85 -15.41 24.80
C ASN A 100 8.14 -16.61 23.87
N LEU A 101 9.32 -16.65 23.26
CA LEU A 101 9.74 -17.76 22.38
C LEU A 101 10.39 -18.89 23.17
N THR A 102 10.26 -20.12 22.64
CA THR A 102 11.03 -21.25 23.18
C THR A 102 12.53 -21.06 22.90
N LYS A 103 13.39 -21.68 23.72
CA LYS A 103 14.86 -21.62 23.53
C LYS A 103 15.29 -22.05 22.13
N ARG A 104 14.58 -23.00 21.52
CA ARG A 104 14.84 -23.46 20.17
C ARG A 104 14.48 -22.39 19.13
N ASP A 105 13.28 -21.81 19.26
CA ASP A 105 12.77 -20.82 18.30
C ASP A 105 13.58 -19.52 18.43
N LEU A 106 13.97 -19.15 19.63
CA LEU A 106 14.83 -17.99 19.88
C LEU A 106 16.17 -18.13 19.16
N LYS A 107 16.80 -19.33 19.24
CA LYS A 107 18.06 -19.57 18.54
C LYS A 107 17.92 -19.49 17.01
N ILE A 108 16.78 -19.88 16.47
CA ILE A 108 16.49 -19.77 15.02
C ILE A 108 16.25 -18.31 14.66
N ALA A 109 15.52 -17.56 15.50
CA ALA A 109 15.10 -16.20 15.22
C ALA A 109 16.13 -15.12 15.59
N GLU A 110 17.21 -15.45 16.30
CA GLU A 110 18.17 -14.51 16.88
C GLU A 110 18.67 -13.47 15.85
N HIS A 111 19.19 -13.92 14.73
CA HIS A 111 19.65 -13.03 13.68
C HIS A 111 18.53 -12.20 13.06
N ILE A 112 17.37 -12.81 12.85
CA ILE A 112 16.20 -12.13 12.26
C ILE A 112 15.69 -11.03 13.20
N LEU A 113 15.56 -11.33 14.49
CA LEU A 113 15.10 -10.37 15.49
C LEU A 113 16.09 -9.22 15.67
N LYS A 114 17.39 -9.51 15.62
CA LYS A 114 18.42 -8.48 15.66
C LYS A 114 18.27 -7.51 14.49
N GLU A 115 18.22 -8.02 13.26
CA GLU A 115 18.03 -7.21 12.03
C GLU A 115 16.74 -6.37 12.07
N ILE A 116 15.64 -6.97 12.49
CA ILE A 116 14.35 -6.26 12.60
C ILE A 116 14.46 -5.12 13.62
N ASN A 117 15.00 -5.41 14.82
CA ASN A 117 15.14 -4.42 15.87
C ASN A 117 16.08 -3.27 15.49
N GLU A 118 17.18 -3.55 14.80
CA GLU A 118 18.08 -2.52 14.27
C GLU A 118 17.37 -1.60 13.29
N ARG A 119 16.61 -2.15 12.34
CA ARG A 119 15.85 -1.36 11.36
C ARG A 119 14.72 -0.56 11.99
N LEU A 120 13.98 -1.14 12.94
CA LEU A 120 12.95 -0.40 13.67
C LEU A 120 13.55 0.73 14.51
N ASN A 121 14.67 0.48 15.22
CA ASN A 121 15.40 1.51 15.95
C ASN A 121 15.80 2.67 15.01
N PHE A 122 16.23 2.35 13.81
CA PHE A 122 16.62 3.36 12.86
C PHE A 122 15.44 4.23 12.43
N LEU A 123 14.29 3.63 12.13
CA LEU A 123 13.07 4.36 11.81
C LEU A 123 12.61 5.27 12.96
N LEU A 124 12.77 4.82 14.20
CA LEU A 124 12.50 5.64 15.39
C LEU A 124 13.46 6.83 15.49
N ASN A 125 14.75 6.61 15.24
CA ASN A 125 15.76 7.66 15.32
C ASN A 125 15.58 8.76 14.28
N VAL A 126 14.98 8.45 13.12
CA VAL A 126 14.64 9.46 12.09
C VAL A 126 13.25 10.08 12.30
N GLY A 127 12.58 9.79 13.43
CA GLY A 127 11.32 10.39 13.82
C GLY A 127 10.11 9.88 13.03
N LEU A 128 10.10 8.59 12.68
CA LEU A 128 8.99 7.90 11.99
C LEU A 128 8.24 6.93 12.90
N ASP A 129 8.25 7.18 14.19
CA ASP A 129 7.69 6.37 15.26
C ASP A 129 6.19 6.11 15.12
N TYR A 130 5.45 7.06 14.57
CA TYR A 130 4.00 7.05 14.38
C TYR A 130 3.53 6.27 13.14
N LEU A 131 4.43 5.99 12.19
CA LEU A 131 4.08 5.24 10.97
C LEU A 131 3.78 3.77 11.28
N THR A 132 2.98 3.14 10.42
CA THR A 132 2.75 1.70 10.43
C THR A 132 3.49 1.04 9.27
N LEU A 133 3.93 -0.22 9.45
CA LEU A 133 4.59 -0.96 8.37
C LEU A 133 3.61 -1.34 7.25
N SER A 134 2.31 -1.32 7.51
CA SER A 134 1.25 -1.57 6.53
C SER A 134 0.95 -0.37 5.63
N ARG A 135 1.48 0.82 5.96
CA ARG A 135 1.19 2.06 5.23
C ARG A 135 1.70 1.99 3.79
N GLU A 136 0.88 2.42 2.88
CA GLU A 136 1.22 2.43 1.45
C GLU A 136 2.21 3.53 1.12
N SER A 137 3.19 3.21 0.27
CA SER A 137 4.24 4.17 -0.12
C SER A 137 3.69 5.41 -0.82
N GLY A 138 2.59 5.27 -1.59
CA GLY A 138 1.92 6.39 -2.25
C GLY A 138 1.25 7.39 -1.30
N THR A 139 1.02 7.02 -0.03
CA THR A 139 0.41 7.89 0.98
C THR A 139 1.43 8.64 1.84
N LEU A 140 2.73 8.36 1.64
CA LEU A 140 3.81 9.02 2.38
C LEU A 140 4.01 10.45 1.89
N SER A 141 4.23 11.37 2.82
CA SER A 141 4.72 12.70 2.47
C SER A 141 6.14 12.65 1.92
N GLY A 142 6.56 13.67 1.17
CA GLY A 142 7.92 13.76 0.65
C GLY A 142 8.99 13.61 1.73
N GLY A 143 8.81 14.27 2.88
CA GLY A 143 9.72 14.17 4.01
C GLY A 143 9.75 12.78 4.68
N GLU A 144 8.61 12.08 4.76
CA GLU A 144 8.56 10.70 5.25
C GLU A 144 9.32 9.75 4.31
N ALA A 145 9.07 9.85 3.00
CA ALA A 145 9.74 9.04 1.99
C ALA A 145 11.26 9.28 2.01
N GLN A 146 11.71 10.54 2.15
CA GLN A 146 13.12 10.88 2.25
C GLN A 146 13.77 10.29 3.51
N ARG A 147 13.11 10.38 4.67
CA ARG A 147 13.61 9.78 5.91
C ARG A 147 13.67 8.25 5.85
N ILE A 148 12.71 7.59 5.20
CA ILE A 148 12.77 6.14 4.97
C ILE A 148 13.95 5.76 4.07
N ARG A 149 14.22 6.54 3.00
CA ARG A 149 15.40 6.32 2.15
C ARG A 149 16.69 6.48 2.94
N LEU A 150 16.77 7.52 3.75
CA LEU A 150 17.93 7.75 4.64
C LEU A 150 18.11 6.56 5.61
N ALA A 151 17.01 6.10 6.22
CA ALA A 151 17.00 4.93 7.10
C ALA A 151 17.53 3.68 6.40
N SER A 152 17.13 3.41 5.16
CA SER A 152 17.57 2.25 4.40
C SER A 152 19.05 2.31 3.99
N GLN A 153 19.58 3.50 3.75
CA GLN A 153 20.99 3.70 3.34
C GLN A 153 21.95 3.62 4.54
N ILE A 154 21.64 4.30 5.63
CA ILE A 154 22.48 4.32 6.83
C ILE A 154 22.31 3.04 7.65
N GLY A 155 21.10 2.48 7.69
CA GLY A 155 20.79 1.22 8.38
C GLY A 155 21.52 -0.02 7.84
N SER A 156 22.18 0.09 6.68
CA SER A 156 23.05 -0.96 6.14
C SER A 156 24.35 -1.15 6.93
N GLY A 157 24.63 -0.30 7.94
CA GLY A 157 25.82 -0.41 8.79
C GLY A 157 27.15 -0.21 8.05
N LEU A 158 27.14 0.42 6.88
CA LEU A 158 28.36 0.71 6.12
C LEU A 158 29.19 1.75 6.88
N THR A 159 30.22 1.28 7.56
CA THR A 159 31.20 2.11 8.21
C THR A 159 32.22 2.62 7.17
N GLY A 160 32.66 3.88 7.28
CA GLY A 160 33.66 4.48 6.39
C GLY A 160 33.10 5.05 5.09
N VAL A 161 31.79 5.21 4.97
CA VAL A 161 31.12 5.85 3.82
C VAL A 161 30.75 7.30 4.18
N LEU A 162 31.03 8.23 3.27
CA LEU A 162 30.61 9.62 3.38
C LEU A 162 29.21 9.77 2.74
N TYR A 163 28.23 10.18 3.52
CA TYR A 163 26.89 10.54 3.04
C TYR A 163 26.82 12.04 2.80
N VAL A 164 26.54 12.44 1.57
CA VAL A 164 26.25 13.83 1.22
C VAL A 164 24.75 13.97 1.10
N LEU A 165 24.16 14.76 1.97
CA LEU A 165 22.73 15.05 1.98
C LEU A 165 22.52 16.45 1.42
N ASP A 166 21.65 16.56 0.43
CA ASP A 166 21.22 17.81 -0.16
C ASP A 166 19.79 18.08 0.33
N GLU A 167 19.56 19.25 0.90
CA GLU A 167 18.27 19.68 1.49
C GLU A 167 17.69 18.64 2.49
N PRO A 168 18.27 18.47 3.67
CA PRO A 168 17.81 17.53 4.67
C PRO A 168 16.45 17.92 5.32
#